data_18b711929479e5085da2785bab1dbcdf
#
_entry.id   18b711929479e5085da2785bab1dbcdf
#
_cell.length_a   1.000
_cell.length_b   1.000
_cell.length_c   1.000
_cell.angle_alpha   90.00
_cell.angle_beta   90.00
_cell.angle_gamma   90.00
#
_symmetry.space_group_name_H-M   'P 1'
#
loop_
_entity.id
_entity.type
_entity.pdbx_description
1 polymer ?
#
loop_
_entity_poly.entity_id
_entity_poly.type
_entity_poly.pdbx_seq_one_letter_code
_entity_poly.pdbx_strand_id
1 'polypeptide(L)'
;MLYSMLSRVLLHDMTTPSATHVLRIHESLVEMFADSGNPIFPSGPRDVGLVESACARPNASMAGIEQYNSVATKSAALFHSLVKSHPFHNGNKRTALVSLIDCLFSNDRVFRADISDDEFFAFVIAVADNRFPADKPGKTTEEIVAAIASWIRENSVHSKSELSEMSANEFIKHCEQAGAKHKVSGSLHFIQGPTGTTHFNRSTRKLSGNVIRRYIREIGLSERRTGVTRFEFAHGMGERQDEIRRFRNVLHQLAHA
;
A
#
# COMPACT_ATOMS: atom_id res chain seq x y z
N MET A 1 16.11 3.30 -31.50
CA MET A 1 15.23 2.13 -31.26
C MET A 1 15.61 1.30 -30.03
N LEU A 2 16.87 1.20 -29.62
CA LEU A 2 17.31 0.47 -28.41
C LEU A 2 16.96 1.20 -27.08
N TYR A 3 16.89 2.53 -27.06
CA TYR A 3 16.58 3.31 -25.85
C TYR A 3 15.12 3.20 -25.40
N SER A 4 14.18 2.88 -26.31
CA SER A 4 12.76 2.69 -26.00
C SER A 4 12.43 1.30 -25.43
N MET A 5 13.30 0.32 -25.64
CA MET A 5 13.13 -1.03 -25.08
C MET A 5 13.65 -1.17 -23.65
N LEU A 6 14.67 -0.40 -23.28
CA LEU A 6 15.22 -0.42 -21.92
C LEU A 6 14.33 0.28 -20.89
N SER A 7 13.51 1.25 -21.31
CA SER A 7 12.53 1.90 -20.41
C SER A 7 11.35 1.00 -20.03
N ARG A 8 11.08 -0.08 -20.76
CA ARG A 8 9.98 -1.02 -20.47
C ARG A 8 10.32 -2.09 -19.40
N VAL A 9 11.58 -2.23 -19.01
CA VAL A 9 12.03 -3.28 -18.10
C VAL A 9 11.94 -2.89 -16.62
N LEU A 10 11.66 -1.60 -16.30
CA LEU A 10 11.62 -1.08 -14.92
C LEU A 10 10.29 -0.42 -14.53
N LEU A 11 9.22 -0.57 -15.29
CA LEU A 11 7.89 -0.22 -14.80
C LEU A 11 7.47 -1.29 -13.79
N HIS A 12 7.83 -1.08 -12.52
CA HIS A 12 7.11 -1.67 -11.42
C HIS A 12 5.65 -1.30 -11.63
N ASP A 13 4.78 -2.30 -11.83
CA ASP A 13 3.33 -2.09 -11.85
C ASP A 13 2.94 -1.53 -10.47
N MET A 14 2.82 -0.20 -10.39
CA MET A 14 2.45 0.50 -9.16
C MET A 14 1.04 0.05 -8.74
N THR A 15 0.94 -0.47 -7.53
CA THR A 15 -0.30 -1.01 -6.99
C THR A 15 -1.06 0.08 -6.24
N THR A 16 -2.33 0.27 -6.56
CA THR A 16 -3.24 1.15 -5.82
C THR A 16 -4.39 0.32 -5.23
N PRO A 17 -4.89 0.66 -4.02
CA PRO A 17 -5.99 -0.07 -3.40
C PRO A 17 -7.25 -0.04 -4.27
N SER A 18 -7.92 -1.19 -4.38
CA SER A 18 -9.25 -1.26 -4.99
C SER A 18 -10.32 -0.70 -4.05
N ALA A 19 -11.51 -0.38 -4.57
CA ALA A 19 -12.65 0.04 -3.75
C ALA A 19 -13.01 -0.99 -2.68
N THR A 20 -13.03 -2.28 -3.03
CA THR A 20 -13.26 -3.38 -2.08
C THR A 20 -12.22 -3.38 -0.95
N HIS A 21 -10.96 -3.08 -1.26
CA HIS A 21 -9.91 -3.03 -0.26
C HIS A 21 -10.07 -1.83 0.68
N VAL A 22 -10.41 -0.65 0.14
CA VAL A 22 -10.69 0.55 0.95
C VAL A 22 -11.91 0.35 1.85
N LEU A 23 -12.96 -0.34 1.38
CA LEU A 23 -14.11 -0.70 2.21
C LEU A 23 -13.70 -1.61 3.37
N ARG A 24 -12.84 -2.61 3.15
CA ARG A 24 -12.30 -3.47 4.22
C ARG A 24 -11.44 -2.71 5.22
N ILE A 25 -10.63 -1.75 4.76
CA ILE A 25 -9.89 -0.84 5.64
C ILE A 25 -10.85 -0.09 6.56
N HIS A 26 -11.94 0.44 6.00
CA HIS A 26 -12.95 1.15 6.77
C HIS A 26 -13.63 0.23 7.81
N GLU A 27 -14.04 -0.98 7.42
CA GLU A 27 -14.62 -1.98 8.33
C GLU A 27 -13.66 -2.32 9.48
N SER A 28 -12.38 -2.56 9.18
CA SER A 28 -11.37 -2.82 10.20
C SER A 28 -11.17 -1.64 11.16
N LEU A 29 -11.29 -0.40 10.67
CA LEU A 29 -11.27 0.79 11.52
C LEU A 29 -12.52 0.90 12.39
N VAL A 30 -13.70 0.56 11.87
CA VAL A 30 -14.94 0.49 12.66
C VAL A 30 -14.77 -0.46 13.84
N GLU A 31 -14.24 -1.68 13.58
CA GLU A 31 -13.97 -2.67 14.63
C GLU A 31 -12.89 -2.17 15.62
N MET A 32 -11.79 -1.60 15.12
CA MET A 32 -10.70 -1.09 15.97
C MET A 32 -11.15 0.01 16.94
N PHE A 33 -12.11 0.84 16.52
CA PHE A 33 -12.60 1.98 17.30
C PHE A 33 -13.95 1.71 17.99
N ALA A 34 -14.49 0.47 17.94
CA ALA A 34 -15.80 0.14 18.50
C ALA A 34 -15.90 0.49 20.00
N ASP A 35 -14.87 0.13 20.76
CA ASP A 35 -14.80 0.34 22.21
C ASP A 35 -14.05 1.62 22.60
N SER A 36 -13.76 2.51 21.64
CA SER A 36 -13.08 3.77 21.89
C SER A 36 -14.05 4.85 22.32
N GLY A 37 -13.55 5.92 22.96
CA GLY A 37 -14.37 7.11 23.27
C GLY A 37 -14.97 7.82 22.05
N ASN A 38 -14.52 7.49 20.82
CA ASN A 38 -14.99 8.05 19.54
C ASN A 38 -15.12 6.96 18.47
N PRO A 39 -16.15 6.11 18.57
CA PRO A 39 -16.41 5.08 17.58
C PRO A 39 -16.75 5.68 16.21
N ILE A 40 -16.53 4.93 15.14
CA ILE A 40 -16.95 5.31 13.79
C ILE A 40 -18.45 5.02 13.66
N PHE A 41 -19.28 6.02 13.95
CA PHE A 41 -20.73 5.88 13.86
C PHE A 41 -21.36 7.16 13.25
N PRO A 42 -22.31 7.04 12.29
CA PRO A 42 -22.69 5.79 11.60
C PRO A 42 -21.52 5.19 10.80
N SER A 43 -21.46 3.87 10.72
CA SER A 43 -20.45 3.15 9.95
C SER A 43 -20.87 2.96 8.50
N GLY A 44 -19.91 2.57 7.66
CA GLY A 44 -20.14 2.19 6.28
C GLY A 44 -20.11 3.34 5.27
N PRO A 45 -20.15 2.99 3.99
CA PRO A 45 -20.13 3.98 2.91
C PRO A 45 -21.45 4.75 2.85
N ARG A 46 -21.33 6.06 2.70
CA ARG A 46 -22.45 6.94 2.33
C ARG A 46 -22.81 6.75 0.86
N ASP A 47 -21.77 6.56 0.03
CA ASP A 47 -21.89 6.34 -1.40
C ASP A 47 -20.70 5.49 -1.89
N VAL A 48 -21.00 4.27 -2.34
CA VAL A 48 -19.98 3.34 -2.87
C VAL A 48 -19.36 3.87 -4.16
N GLY A 49 -20.12 4.57 -5.00
CA GLY A 49 -19.62 5.19 -6.23
C GLY A 49 -18.54 6.24 -5.97
N LEU A 50 -18.60 6.97 -4.83
CA LEU A 50 -17.54 7.88 -4.41
C LEU A 50 -16.28 7.13 -3.98
N VAL A 51 -16.40 5.94 -3.35
CA VAL A 51 -15.24 5.08 -3.05
C VAL A 51 -14.59 4.59 -4.34
N GLU A 52 -15.40 4.09 -5.28
CA GLU A 52 -14.93 3.61 -6.58
C GLU A 52 -14.24 4.72 -7.36
N SER A 53 -14.82 5.91 -7.43
CA SER A 53 -14.24 7.09 -8.08
C SER A 53 -12.90 7.48 -7.46
N ALA A 54 -12.82 7.51 -6.11
CA ALA A 54 -11.59 7.82 -5.41
C ALA A 54 -10.46 6.80 -5.71
N CYS A 55 -10.80 5.52 -5.80
CA CYS A 55 -9.85 4.44 -6.12
C CYS A 55 -9.48 4.39 -7.60
N ALA A 56 -10.34 4.85 -8.50
CA ALA A 56 -10.06 4.91 -9.94
C ALA A 56 -9.12 6.07 -10.30
N ARG A 57 -9.23 7.21 -9.62
CA ARG A 57 -8.47 8.42 -9.92
C ARG A 57 -6.94 8.24 -10.01
N PRO A 58 -6.26 7.50 -9.14
CA PRO A 58 -4.81 7.26 -9.25
C PRO A 58 -4.37 6.67 -10.59
N ASN A 59 -5.26 5.98 -11.27
CA ASN A 59 -5.00 5.32 -12.57
C ASN A 59 -5.62 6.08 -13.74
N ALA A 60 -6.03 7.33 -13.53
CA ALA A 60 -6.54 8.17 -14.60
C ALA A 60 -5.50 8.39 -15.69
N SER A 61 -5.92 8.25 -16.94
CA SER A 61 -5.08 8.47 -18.12
C SER A 61 -5.87 9.20 -19.20
N MET A 62 -5.18 10.00 -20.00
CA MET A 62 -5.73 10.66 -21.16
C MET A 62 -4.85 10.38 -22.38
N ALA A 63 -5.43 9.88 -23.44
CA ALA A 63 -4.72 9.46 -24.66
C ALA A 63 -3.54 8.49 -24.37
N GLY A 64 -3.68 7.59 -23.41
CA GLY A 64 -2.63 6.63 -23.03
C GLY A 64 -1.52 7.20 -22.15
N ILE A 65 -1.61 8.47 -21.74
CA ILE A 65 -0.66 9.11 -20.82
C ILE A 65 -1.25 9.09 -19.42
N GLU A 66 -0.57 8.44 -18.49
CA GLU A 66 -0.97 8.43 -17.06
C GLU A 66 -0.86 9.85 -16.47
N GLN A 67 -1.90 10.30 -15.81
CA GLN A 67 -1.92 11.59 -15.11
C GLN A 67 -1.02 11.55 -13.86
N TYR A 68 -0.97 10.41 -13.18
CA TYR A 68 -0.16 10.18 -11.99
C TYR A 68 0.83 9.05 -12.26
N ASN A 69 2.09 9.38 -12.44
CA ASN A 69 3.13 8.46 -12.93
C ASN A 69 4.14 7.99 -11.86
N SER A 70 3.86 8.24 -10.58
CA SER A 70 4.72 7.82 -9.48
C SER A 70 3.89 7.34 -8.30
N VAL A 71 4.50 6.53 -7.41
CA VAL A 71 3.86 6.08 -6.17
C VAL A 71 3.33 7.26 -5.37
N ALA A 72 4.14 8.33 -5.22
CA ALA A 72 3.75 9.49 -4.45
C ALA A 72 2.56 10.24 -5.07
N THR A 73 2.50 10.40 -6.40
CA THR A 73 1.39 11.08 -7.07
C THR A 73 0.11 10.23 -7.06
N LYS A 74 0.22 8.90 -7.26
CA LYS A 74 -0.93 7.99 -7.17
C LYS A 74 -1.49 7.95 -5.73
N SER A 75 -0.62 7.83 -4.73
CA SER A 75 -1.02 7.85 -3.31
C SER A 75 -1.65 9.18 -2.91
N ALA A 76 -1.11 10.30 -3.39
CA ALA A 76 -1.66 11.64 -3.16
C ALA A 76 -3.06 11.80 -3.77
N ALA A 77 -3.26 11.33 -5.00
CA ALA A 77 -4.56 11.38 -5.68
C ALA A 77 -5.62 10.55 -4.94
N LEU A 78 -5.27 9.33 -4.48
CA LEU A 78 -6.14 8.49 -3.65
C LEU A 78 -6.51 9.19 -2.34
N PHE A 79 -5.50 9.60 -1.58
CA PHE A 79 -5.69 10.25 -0.28
C PHE A 79 -6.55 11.50 -0.38
N HIS A 80 -6.22 12.41 -1.31
CA HIS A 80 -6.99 13.62 -1.54
C HIS A 80 -8.44 13.31 -1.89
N SER A 81 -8.68 12.34 -2.77
CA SER A 81 -10.04 11.98 -3.19
C SER A 81 -10.86 11.43 -2.02
N LEU A 82 -10.30 10.51 -1.22
CA LEU A 82 -10.99 9.96 -0.06
C LEU A 82 -11.29 11.02 1.01
N VAL A 83 -10.36 11.97 1.23
CA VAL A 83 -10.58 13.07 2.17
C VAL A 83 -11.67 14.02 1.67
N LYS A 84 -11.70 14.34 0.37
CA LYS A 84 -12.55 15.41 -0.16
C LYS A 84 -13.95 14.96 -0.60
N SER A 85 -14.10 13.75 -1.11
CA SER A 85 -15.41 13.24 -1.55
C SER A 85 -16.28 12.77 -0.38
N HIS A 86 -15.74 12.60 0.81
CA HIS A 86 -16.44 12.10 1.98
C HIS A 86 -17.29 10.86 1.68
N PRO A 87 -16.70 9.76 1.20
CA PRO A 87 -17.46 8.59 0.75
C PRO A 87 -18.11 7.79 1.88
N PHE A 88 -17.68 7.99 3.13
CA PHE A 88 -18.21 7.31 4.30
C PHE A 88 -19.07 8.26 5.15
N HIS A 89 -20.01 7.71 5.91
CA HIS A 89 -20.81 8.49 6.86
C HIS A 89 -19.91 9.12 7.94
N ASN A 90 -18.93 8.39 8.44
CA ASN A 90 -17.94 8.84 9.40
C ASN A 90 -16.58 8.17 9.12
N GLY A 91 -15.49 8.63 9.76
CA GLY A 91 -14.17 8.02 9.65
C GLY A 91 -13.43 8.31 8.33
N ASN A 92 -13.87 9.27 7.50
CA ASN A 92 -13.24 9.58 6.20
C ASN A 92 -11.75 9.90 6.33
N LYS A 93 -11.33 10.75 7.26
CA LYS A 93 -9.92 11.11 7.48
C LYS A 93 -9.08 9.89 7.89
N ARG A 94 -9.61 9.05 8.80
CA ARG A 94 -8.95 7.83 9.27
C ARG A 94 -8.80 6.81 8.15
N THR A 95 -9.86 6.57 7.38
CA THR A 95 -9.82 5.65 6.22
C THR A 95 -8.87 6.14 5.14
N ALA A 96 -8.88 7.44 4.84
CA ALA A 96 -7.95 8.03 3.86
C ALA A 96 -6.49 7.88 4.30
N LEU A 97 -6.19 8.13 5.59
CA LEU A 97 -4.85 7.98 6.13
C LEU A 97 -4.36 6.53 6.04
N VAL A 98 -5.17 5.57 6.49
CA VAL A 98 -4.78 4.15 6.42
C VAL A 98 -4.65 3.69 4.97
N SER A 99 -5.51 4.14 4.06
CA SER A 99 -5.39 3.85 2.64
C SER A 99 -4.12 4.44 2.01
N LEU A 100 -3.67 5.61 2.48
CA LEU A 100 -2.39 6.20 2.07
C LEU A 100 -1.20 5.35 2.55
N ILE A 101 -1.18 4.97 3.83
CA ILE A 101 -0.14 4.12 4.41
C ILE A 101 -0.08 2.78 3.67
N ASP A 102 -1.22 2.14 3.47
CA ASP A 102 -1.35 0.87 2.76
C ASP A 102 -0.87 0.96 1.30
N CYS A 103 -1.24 2.03 0.60
CA CYS A 103 -0.79 2.28 -0.77
C CYS A 103 0.73 2.45 -0.86
N LEU A 104 1.35 3.17 0.06
CA LEU A 104 2.81 3.32 0.13
C LEU A 104 3.48 1.99 0.45
N PHE A 105 2.97 1.28 1.45
CA PHE A 105 3.48 -0.02 1.86
C PHE A 105 3.45 -1.04 0.73
N SER A 106 2.34 -1.09 -0.02
CA SER A 106 2.17 -1.94 -1.21
C SER A 106 3.14 -1.61 -2.35
N ASN A 107 3.82 -0.48 -2.29
CA ASN A 107 4.82 -0.05 -3.27
C ASN A 107 6.22 0.06 -2.65
N ASP A 108 6.53 -0.74 -1.64
CA ASP A 108 7.83 -0.80 -0.96
C ASP A 108 8.26 0.57 -0.38
N ARG A 109 7.31 1.37 0.11
CA ARG A 109 7.58 2.64 0.78
C ARG A 109 6.90 2.71 2.14
N VAL A 110 7.60 3.33 3.09
CA VAL A 110 7.09 3.59 4.45
C VAL A 110 7.37 5.04 4.81
N PHE A 111 6.59 5.59 5.73
CA PHE A 111 6.90 6.90 6.28
C PHE A 111 8.17 6.84 7.13
N ARG A 112 8.93 7.93 7.11
CA ARG A 112 10.16 8.08 7.90
C ARG A 112 9.86 7.88 9.38
N ALA A 113 10.82 7.29 10.10
CA ALA A 113 10.66 7.00 11.52
C ALA A 113 10.58 8.26 12.40
N ASP A 114 11.15 9.36 11.92
CA ASP A 114 11.25 10.64 12.62
C ASP A 114 10.08 11.60 12.38
N ILE A 115 9.11 11.24 11.52
CA ILE A 115 7.88 12.03 11.40
C ILE A 115 7.07 11.90 12.70
N SER A 116 6.71 13.03 13.31
CA SER A 116 5.93 13.03 14.53
C SER A 116 4.44 12.83 14.25
N ASP A 117 3.72 12.31 15.26
CA ASP A 117 2.26 12.15 15.21
C ASP A 117 1.56 13.50 14.96
N ASP A 118 2.07 14.57 15.59
CA ASP A 118 1.51 15.92 15.46
C ASP A 118 1.69 16.51 14.05
N GLU A 119 2.87 16.29 13.43
CA GLU A 119 3.09 16.71 12.04
C GLU A 119 2.15 15.96 11.08
N PHE A 120 1.97 14.65 11.31
CA PHE A 120 1.12 13.86 10.46
C PHE A 120 -0.36 14.22 10.64
N PHE A 121 -0.79 14.41 11.89
CA PHE A 121 -2.13 14.90 12.20
C PHE A 121 -2.38 16.27 11.56
N ALA A 122 -1.47 17.24 11.75
CA ALA A 122 -1.57 18.56 11.16
C ALA A 122 -1.67 18.52 9.63
N PHE A 123 -0.89 17.65 8.98
CA PHE A 123 -0.97 17.44 7.53
C PHE A 123 -2.36 16.97 7.09
N VAL A 124 -2.89 15.91 7.73
CA VAL A 124 -4.22 15.36 7.37
C VAL A 124 -5.32 16.41 7.55
N ILE A 125 -5.30 17.13 8.66
CA ILE A 125 -6.27 18.20 8.96
C ILE A 125 -6.14 19.35 7.97
N ALA A 126 -4.92 19.80 7.66
CA ALA A 126 -4.70 20.88 6.71
C ALA A 126 -5.25 20.55 5.31
N VAL A 127 -5.08 19.29 4.85
CA VAL A 127 -5.68 18.82 3.59
C VAL A 127 -7.22 18.78 3.71
N ALA A 128 -7.76 18.27 4.81
CA ALA A 128 -9.20 18.18 5.02
C ALA A 128 -9.87 19.56 4.98
N ASP A 129 -9.26 20.55 5.62
CA ASP A 129 -9.77 21.93 5.78
C ASP A 129 -9.43 22.87 4.62
N ASN A 130 -8.87 22.39 3.51
CA ASN A 130 -8.41 23.21 2.37
C ASN A 130 -7.30 24.22 2.74
N ARG A 131 -6.53 23.95 3.79
CA ARG A 131 -5.40 24.78 4.23
C ARG A 131 -4.05 24.27 3.78
N PHE A 132 -4.02 23.20 2.97
CA PHE A 132 -2.79 22.63 2.41
C PHE A 132 -2.71 22.81 0.89
N PRO A 133 -1.55 23.24 0.40
CA PRO A 133 -0.42 23.82 1.11
C PRO A 133 -0.72 25.25 1.55
N ALA A 134 -0.07 25.71 2.63
CA ALA A 134 -0.44 26.93 3.37
C ALA A 134 -0.31 28.24 2.58
N ASP A 135 0.54 28.29 1.57
CA ASP A 135 1.09 29.54 1.03
C ASP A 135 0.36 30.08 -0.20
N LYS A 136 -0.72 29.45 -0.69
CA LYS A 136 -1.43 29.96 -1.89
C LYS A 136 -2.93 29.69 -1.85
N PRO A 137 -3.78 30.69 -1.72
CA PRO A 137 -5.22 30.58 -1.96
C PRO A 137 -5.49 30.37 -3.47
N GLY A 138 -6.54 29.63 -3.79
CA GLY A 138 -7.05 29.48 -5.16
C GLY A 138 -6.37 28.41 -6.02
N LYS A 139 -5.73 27.40 -5.40
CA LYS A 139 -5.11 26.28 -6.12
C LYS A 139 -6.14 25.37 -6.78
N THR A 140 -5.76 24.87 -7.95
CA THR A 140 -6.47 23.77 -8.59
C THR A 140 -6.30 22.47 -7.80
N THR A 141 -7.21 21.54 -7.99
CA THR A 141 -7.12 20.21 -7.39
C THR A 141 -5.78 19.52 -7.71
N GLU A 142 -5.28 19.67 -8.92
CA GLU A 142 -4.03 19.04 -9.34
C GLU A 142 -2.80 19.66 -8.68
N GLU A 143 -2.80 20.96 -8.45
CA GLU A 143 -1.74 21.62 -7.67
C GLU A 143 -1.73 21.18 -6.21
N ILE A 144 -2.91 20.92 -5.62
CA ILE A 144 -3.01 20.37 -4.26
C ILE A 144 -2.48 18.94 -4.24
N VAL A 145 -2.87 18.10 -5.21
CA VAL A 145 -2.36 16.72 -5.30
C VAL A 145 -0.84 16.69 -5.51
N ALA A 146 -0.30 17.60 -6.34
CA ALA A 146 1.13 17.72 -6.54
C ALA A 146 1.87 18.12 -5.24
N ALA A 147 1.30 19.03 -4.46
CA ALA A 147 1.85 19.43 -3.16
C ALA A 147 1.81 18.29 -2.14
N ILE A 148 0.69 17.54 -2.07
CA ILE A 148 0.57 16.33 -1.25
C ILE A 148 1.62 15.30 -1.68
N ALA A 149 1.82 15.09 -2.98
CA ALA A 149 2.83 14.17 -3.50
C ALA A 149 4.26 14.61 -3.13
N SER A 150 4.55 15.92 -3.08
CA SER A 150 5.83 16.44 -2.60
C SER A 150 6.04 16.11 -1.14
N TRP A 151 5.05 16.40 -0.31
CA TRP A 151 5.09 16.07 1.12
C TRP A 151 5.30 14.58 1.36
N ILE A 152 4.59 13.71 0.62
CA ILE A 152 4.78 12.25 0.69
C ILE A 152 6.23 11.85 0.32
N ARG A 153 6.80 12.42 -0.75
CA ARG A 153 8.19 12.13 -1.15
C ARG A 153 9.21 12.51 -0.08
N GLU A 154 9.03 13.66 0.54
CA GLU A 154 9.92 14.20 1.57
C GLU A 154 9.84 13.37 2.87
N ASN A 155 8.65 12.86 3.19
CA ASN A 155 8.37 12.17 4.44
C ASN A 155 8.31 10.64 4.31
N SER A 156 8.56 10.07 3.14
CA SER A 156 8.60 8.62 2.94
C SER A 156 9.93 8.17 2.35
N VAL A 157 10.34 6.98 2.74
CA VAL A 157 11.56 6.33 2.27
C VAL A 157 11.22 4.99 1.65
N HIS A 158 12.10 4.49 0.79
CA HIS A 158 12.01 3.09 0.42
C HIS A 158 12.19 2.24 1.68
N SER A 159 11.23 1.37 1.92
CA SER A 159 11.41 0.33 2.92
C SER A 159 12.66 -0.46 2.50
N LYS A 160 13.56 -0.73 3.43
CA LYS A 160 14.82 -1.46 3.16
C LYS A 160 14.61 -2.93 2.77
N SER A 161 13.39 -3.29 2.41
CA SER A 161 13.03 -4.62 1.97
C SER A 161 13.36 -4.84 0.48
N GLU A 162 14.61 -4.65 0.10
CA GLU A 162 15.03 -5.48 -1.00
C GLU A 162 14.84 -6.92 -0.54
N LEU A 163 14.14 -7.74 -1.33
CA LEU A 163 14.20 -9.19 -1.21
C LEU A 163 15.68 -9.56 -1.27
N SER A 164 16.32 -9.50 -0.12
CA SER A 164 17.71 -9.86 0.10
C SER A 164 17.84 -11.39 0.09
N GLU A 165 18.99 -11.87 0.43
CA GLU A 165 19.18 -13.30 0.66
C GLU A 165 18.25 -13.77 1.81
N MET A 166 17.55 -14.88 1.60
CA MET A 166 16.64 -15.49 2.58
C MET A 166 16.98 -16.97 2.73
N SER A 167 16.80 -17.54 3.91
CA SER A 167 16.96 -18.98 4.07
C SER A 167 15.91 -19.75 3.27
N ALA A 168 16.25 -20.94 2.78
CA ALA A 168 15.31 -21.77 2.04
C ALA A 168 14.07 -22.14 2.87
N ASN A 169 14.24 -22.35 4.18
CA ASN A 169 13.12 -22.66 5.09
C ASN A 169 12.18 -21.47 5.28
N GLU A 170 12.72 -20.26 5.44
CA GLU A 170 11.90 -19.03 5.50
C GLU A 170 11.14 -18.83 4.19
N PHE A 171 11.80 -19.00 3.05
CA PHE A 171 11.15 -18.91 1.74
C PHE A 171 9.97 -19.88 1.61
N ILE A 172 10.16 -21.16 2.01
CA ILE A 172 9.07 -22.16 2.01
C ILE A 172 7.92 -21.67 2.92
N LYS A 173 8.24 -21.30 4.16
CA LYS A 173 7.24 -20.82 5.13
C LYS A 173 6.43 -19.62 4.60
N HIS A 174 7.10 -18.65 3.98
CA HIS A 174 6.43 -17.47 3.42
C HIS A 174 5.58 -17.83 2.20
N CYS A 175 6.04 -18.77 1.36
CA CYS A 175 5.22 -19.29 0.26
C CYS A 175 3.95 -19.99 0.76
N GLU A 176 4.05 -20.81 1.81
CA GLU A 176 2.90 -21.48 2.42
C GLU A 176 1.91 -20.48 3.04
N GLN A 177 2.41 -19.47 3.75
CA GLN A 177 1.60 -18.36 4.29
C GLN A 177 0.88 -17.57 3.18
N ALA A 178 1.51 -17.44 2.01
CA ALA A 178 0.91 -16.81 0.84
C ALA A 178 0.00 -17.76 0.03
N GLY A 179 -0.31 -18.96 0.55
CA GLY A 179 -1.25 -19.91 -0.03
C GLY A 179 -0.65 -20.92 -1.02
N ALA A 180 0.68 -21.00 -1.16
CA ALA A 180 1.31 -22.05 -1.95
C ALA A 180 1.34 -23.39 -1.20
N LYS A 181 1.48 -24.49 -1.96
CA LYS A 181 1.65 -25.84 -1.41
C LYS A 181 3.10 -26.25 -1.55
N HIS A 182 3.69 -26.76 -0.47
CA HIS A 182 5.03 -27.30 -0.46
C HIS A 182 5.01 -28.83 -0.42
N LYS A 183 5.89 -29.45 -1.20
CA LYS A 183 6.09 -30.89 -1.24
C LYS A 183 7.59 -31.20 -1.42
N VAL A 184 8.04 -32.24 -0.77
CA VAL A 184 9.40 -32.81 -0.98
C VAL A 184 9.30 -34.08 -1.83
N SER A 185 10.13 -34.15 -2.84
CA SER A 185 10.25 -35.38 -3.66
C SER A 185 11.73 -35.59 -4.03
N GLY A 186 12.28 -36.72 -3.61
CA GLY A 186 13.72 -37.03 -3.77
C GLY A 186 14.61 -35.96 -3.11
N SER A 187 15.51 -35.37 -3.88
CA SER A 187 16.44 -34.31 -3.43
C SER A 187 15.90 -32.91 -3.60
N LEU A 188 14.63 -32.72 -3.97
CA LEU A 188 14.06 -31.42 -4.33
C LEU A 188 12.91 -31.01 -3.40
N HIS A 189 12.84 -29.73 -3.11
CA HIS A 189 11.65 -29.02 -2.66
C HIS A 189 10.86 -28.56 -3.89
N PHE A 190 9.57 -28.83 -3.92
CA PHE A 190 8.61 -28.32 -4.91
C PHE A 190 7.66 -27.36 -4.23
N ILE A 191 7.46 -26.18 -4.80
CA ILE A 191 6.50 -25.18 -4.31
C ILE A 191 5.53 -24.90 -5.44
N GLN A 192 4.27 -25.24 -5.22
CA GLN A 192 3.17 -25.07 -6.16
C GLN A 192 2.31 -23.86 -5.73
N GLY A 193 2.29 -22.85 -6.56
CA GLY A 193 1.40 -21.69 -6.40
C GLY A 193 0.27 -21.69 -7.45
N PRO A 194 -0.47 -20.59 -7.52
CA PRO A 194 -1.65 -20.46 -8.39
C PRO A 194 -1.38 -20.61 -9.89
N THR A 195 -0.17 -20.26 -10.37
CA THR A 195 0.14 -20.25 -11.82
C THR A 195 1.20 -21.25 -12.24
N GLY A 196 1.90 -21.89 -11.31
CA GLY A 196 2.98 -22.78 -11.65
C GLY A 196 3.64 -23.42 -10.46
N THR A 197 4.71 -24.15 -10.74
CA THR A 197 5.50 -24.84 -9.73
C THR A 197 6.97 -24.48 -9.94
N THR A 198 7.63 -24.12 -8.85
CA THR A 198 9.11 -23.98 -8.84
C THR A 198 9.72 -25.05 -7.98
N HIS A 199 11.04 -25.29 -8.15
CA HIS A 199 11.76 -26.25 -7.34
C HIS A 199 13.21 -25.82 -7.12
N PHE A 200 13.79 -26.32 -6.01
CA PHE A 200 15.20 -26.15 -5.70
C PHE A 200 15.70 -27.33 -4.84
N ASN A 201 17.01 -27.49 -4.78
CA ASN A 201 17.61 -28.61 -4.09
C ASN A 201 17.45 -28.51 -2.57
N ARG A 202 17.25 -29.62 -1.88
CA ARG A 202 17.18 -29.70 -0.41
C ARG A 202 18.47 -29.27 0.29
N SER A 203 19.59 -29.34 -0.39
CA SER A 203 20.87 -28.82 0.11
C SER A 203 21.01 -27.32 0.03
N THR A 204 20.07 -26.62 -0.66
CA THR A 204 20.06 -25.17 -0.75
C THR A 204 19.74 -24.58 0.64
N ARG A 205 20.70 -23.86 1.22
CA ARG A 205 20.53 -23.21 2.52
C ARG A 205 19.94 -21.84 2.41
N LYS A 206 20.31 -21.11 1.33
CA LYS A 206 19.90 -19.73 1.09
C LYS A 206 19.56 -19.49 -0.38
N LEU A 207 18.62 -18.60 -0.61
CA LEU A 207 18.15 -18.14 -1.91
C LEU A 207 18.46 -16.67 -2.04
N SER A 208 19.10 -16.24 -3.14
CA SER A 208 19.32 -14.82 -3.40
C SER A 208 18.02 -14.11 -3.79
N GLY A 209 17.93 -12.82 -3.54
CA GLY A 209 16.74 -12.03 -3.83
C GLY A 209 16.28 -12.10 -5.29
N ASN A 210 17.20 -12.24 -6.25
CA ASN A 210 16.87 -12.43 -7.66
C ASN A 210 16.19 -13.79 -7.92
N VAL A 211 16.64 -14.84 -7.25
CA VAL A 211 16.03 -16.17 -7.33
C VAL A 211 14.65 -16.17 -6.70
N ILE A 212 14.51 -15.54 -5.52
CA ILE A 212 13.23 -15.40 -4.83
C ILE A 212 12.22 -14.66 -5.72
N ARG A 213 12.60 -13.51 -6.30
CA ARG A 213 11.75 -12.74 -7.23
C ARG A 213 11.30 -13.55 -8.43
N ARG A 214 12.21 -14.36 -9.00
CA ARG A 214 11.89 -15.26 -10.10
C ARG A 214 10.87 -16.30 -9.68
N TYR A 215 11.10 -16.99 -8.57
CA TYR A 215 10.19 -18.02 -8.05
C TYR A 215 8.80 -17.49 -7.73
N ILE A 216 8.69 -16.35 -7.01
CA ILE A 216 7.40 -15.69 -6.73
C ILE A 216 6.62 -15.43 -8.02
N ARG A 217 7.30 -15.00 -9.09
CA ARG A 217 6.67 -14.75 -10.40
C ARG A 217 6.21 -16.05 -11.07
N GLU A 218 7.08 -17.07 -11.09
CA GLU A 218 6.79 -18.38 -11.69
C GLU A 218 5.58 -19.05 -11.06
N ILE A 219 5.48 -19.00 -9.72
CA ILE A 219 4.38 -19.64 -9.00
C ILE A 219 3.14 -18.73 -8.81
N GLY A 220 3.21 -17.50 -9.28
CA GLY A 220 2.08 -16.56 -9.28
C GLY A 220 1.69 -16.01 -7.92
N LEU A 221 2.63 -15.93 -6.99
CA LEU A 221 2.46 -15.27 -5.69
C LEU A 221 2.69 -13.75 -5.80
N SER A 222 2.16 -13.13 -6.85
CA SER A 222 2.19 -11.68 -6.97
C SER A 222 1.15 -11.05 -6.03
N GLU A 223 1.44 -9.87 -5.53
CA GLU A 223 0.57 -9.10 -4.66
C GLU A 223 -0.86 -8.94 -5.19
N ARG A 224 -1.03 -8.71 -6.49
CA ARG A 224 -2.35 -8.63 -7.14
C ARG A 224 -3.21 -9.90 -6.96
N ARG A 225 -2.60 -11.06 -6.74
CA ARG A 225 -3.30 -12.33 -6.62
C ARG A 225 -3.48 -12.79 -5.19
N THR A 226 -2.47 -12.55 -4.36
CA THR A 226 -2.43 -13.05 -2.99
C THR A 226 -2.75 -11.99 -1.95
N GLY A 227 -2.67 -10.71 -2.31
CA GLY A 227 -2.73 -9.59 -1.38
C GLY A 227 -1.49 -9.45 -0.50
N VAL A 228 -0.49 -10.32 -0.66
CA VAL A 228 0.76 -10.30 0.10
C VAL A 228 1.77 -9.43 -0.63
N THR A 229 2.24 -8.37 0.00
CA THR A 229 3.28 -7.51 -0.55
C THR A 229 4.64 -8.21 -0.56
N ARG A 230 5.59 -7.69 -1.34
CA ARG A 230 6.97 -8.17 -1.29
C ARG A 230 7.60 -7.98 0.08
N PHE A 231 7.21 -6.92 0.76
CA PHE A 231 7.66 -6.61 2.10
C PHE A 231 7.14 -7.64 3.11
N GLU A 232 5.85 -7.91 3.11
CA GLU A 232 5.24 -8.96 3.94
C GLU A 232 5.81 -10.34 3.62
N PHE A 233 6.12 -10.60 2.35
CA PHE A 233 6.78 -11.84 1.95
C PHE A 233 8.21 -11.94 2.52
N ALA A 234 8.94 -10.83 2.60
CA ALA A 234 10.32 -10.80 3.10
C ALA A 234 10.42 -10.85 4.63
N HIS A 235 9.49 -10.22 5.35
CA HIS A 235 9.59 -9.94 6.80
C HIS A 235 8.49 -10.61 7.63
N GLY A 236 7.44 -11.11 6.98
CA GLY A 236 6.29 -11.75 7.63
C GLY A 236 5.00 -10.94 7.50
N MET A 237 3.87 -11.64 7.69
CA MET A 237 2.51 -11.10 7.42
C MET A 237 2.03 -10.02 8.43
N GLY A 238 2.80 -9.73 9.48
CA GLY A 238 2.43 -8.75 10.51
C GLY A 238 2.86 -7.31 10.23
N GLU A 239 3.83 -7.09 9.38
CA GLU A 239 4.51 -5.81 9.17
C GLU A 239 3.59 -4.69 8.70
N ARG A 240 2.62 -4.99 7.83
CA ARG A 240 1.61 -4.01 7.39
C ARG A 240 0.77 -3.50 8.56
N GLN A 241 0.35 -4.40 9.45
CA GLN A 241 -0.42 -4.03 10.63
C GLN A 241 0.44 -3.23 11.62
N ASP A 242 1.72 -3.55 11.73
CA ASP A 242 2.65 -2.84 12.61
C ASP A 242 2.91 -1.42 12.10
N GLU A 243 3.05 -1.23 10.77
CA GLU A 243 3.15 0.11 10.18
C GLU A 243 1.87 0.94 10.41
N ILE A 244 0.68 0.34 10.29
CA ILE A 244 -0.58 1.02 10.61
C ILE A 244 -0.68 1.31 12.13
N ARG A 245 -0.29 0.37 12.99
CA ARG A 245 -0.28 0.54 14.45
C ARG A 245 0.62 1.68 14.91
N ARG A 246 1.72 1.91 14.21
CA ARG A 246 2.63 3.02 14.48
C ARG A 246 1.91 4.37 14.48
N PHE A 247 0.90 4.54 13.64
CA PHE A 247 0.11 5.77 13.54
C PHE A 247 -1.19 5.74 14.36
N ARG A 248 -1.29 4.81 15.34
CA ARG A 248 -2.48 4.67 16.17
C ARG A 248 -2.88 5.97 16.89
N ASN A 249 -1.89 6.72 17.39
CA ASN A 249 -2.15 7.99 18.07
C ASN A 249 -2.74 9.03 17.12
N VAL A 250 -2.21 9.13 15.88
CA VAL A 250 -2.74 10.02 14.84
C VAL A 250 -4.19 9.63 14.52
N LEU A 251 -4.50 8.33 14.41
CA LEU A 251 -5.87 7.86 14.18
C LEU A 251 -6.80 8.22 15.34
N HIS A 252 -6.32 8.18 16.60
CA HIS A 252 -7.08 8.63 17.75
C HIS A 252 -7.30 10.16 17.74
N GLN A 253 -6.27 10.95 17.44
CA GLN A 253 -6.39 12.41 17.31
C GLN A 253 -7.42 12.78 16.21
N LEU A 254 -7.38 12.10 15.05
CA LEU A 254 -8.34 12.31 13.95
C LEU A 254 -9.78 11.92 14.28
N ALA A 255 -10.01 11.18 15.35
CA ALA A 255 -11.34 10.85 15.82
C ALA A 255 -12.04 12.04 16.49
N HIS A 256 -11.25 13.02 17.00
CA HIS A 256 -11.74 14.21 17.69
C HIS A 256 -11.75 15.47 16.80
N ALA A 257 -11.37 15.36 15.53
CA ALA A 257 -11.17 16.50 14.63
C ALA A 257 -12.28 16.68 13.58
#